data_f8bb95c64a466bbf4476a64350b9300d
#
_entry.id   f8bb95c64a466bbf4476a64350b9300d
#
_cell.length_a   1.000
_cell.length_b   1.000
_cell.length_c   1.000
_cell.angle_alpha   90.00
_cell.angle_beta   90.00
_cell.angle_gamma   90.00
#
_symmetry.space_group_name_H-M   'P 1'
#
loop_
_entity.id
_entity.type
_entity.pdbx_description
1 polymer ?
#
loop_
_entity_poly.entity_id
_entity_poly.type
_entity_poly.pdbx_seq_one_letter_code
_entity_poly.pdbx_strand_id
1 'polypeptide(L)'
;MSYLFTSESVSEGHPDKIADAISDAVLDLFMAQKNTALRCACETLVTTNRVVIAGEYKGYVPSESIDSAVRRVIRDVGYEQSGFDWRNVEITNLLHGQSADIALGTDTFGAGDQGLMFGYACNETDVFMPSAIYWSHRIVEELAKIRKVGTVAWLEPDAKSQVTFEYNDDGTPKRIAKVVCSTQHAESASIEQVRMVVENIIRG
;
A
#
# COMPACT_ATOMS: atom_id res chain seq x y z
N MET A 1 -14.85 33.28 1.06
CA MET A 1 -13.46 33.04 0.62
C MET A 1 -13.37 31.58 0.20
N SER A 2 -12.53 31.21 -0.75
CA SER A 2 -12.26 29.81 -1.07
C SER A 2 -10.99 29.36 -0.38
N TYR A 3 -10.81 28.04 -0.16
CA TYR A 3 -9.60 27.49 0.38
C TYR A 3 -9.13 26.27 -0.44
N LEU A 4 -7.85 25.92 -0.32
CA LEU A 4 -7.26 24.76 -0.99
C LEU A 4 -7.09 23.63 0.02
N PHE A 5 -7.44 22.41 -0.42
CA PHE A 5 -7.18 21.19 0.32
C PHE A 5 -6.53 20.14 -0.58
N THR A 6 -5.52 19.47 -0.08
CA THR A 6 -4.71 18.51 -0.85
C THR A 6 -4.69 17.15 -0.16
N SER A 7 -4.86 16.10 -0.96
CA SER A 7 -4.62 14.72 -0.52
C SER A 7 -3.73 14.02 -1.52
N GLU A 8 -3.05 12.99 -1.07
CA GLU A 8 -2.16 12.17 -1.89
C GLU A 8 -2.44 10.69 -1.71
N SER A 9 -2.01 9.90 -2.68
CA SER A 9 -2.11 8.45 -2.67
C SER A 9 -0.89 7.84 -3.32
N VAL A 10 -0.61 6.60 -2.96
CA VAL A 10 0.45 5.77 -3.54
C VAL A 10 -0.14 4.51 -4.15
N SER A 11 0.50 4.00 -5.20
CA SER A 11 0.10 2.76 -5.86
C SER A 11 0.44 1.53 -5.03
N GLU A 12 -0.07 0.37 -5.44
CA GLU A 12 0.24 -0.93 -4.82
C GLU A 12 1.73 -1.27 -4.79
N GLY A 13 2.52 -0.70 -5.72
CA GLY A 13 3.97 -0.90 -5.79
C GLY A 13 4.79 0.05 -4.94
N HIS A 14 4.20 1.01 -4.26
CA HIS A 14 4.93 1.86 -3.33
C HIS A 14 5.50 1.04 -2.18
N PRO A 15 6.77 1.28 -1.75
CA PRO A 15 7.39 0.51 -0.67
C PRO A 15 6.55 0.38 0.60
N ASP A 16 5.88 1.43 1.04
CA ASP A 16 5.03 1.39 2.23
C ASP A 16 3.83 0.45 2.05
N LYS A 17 3.17 0.47 0.88
CA LYS A 17 2.06 -0.46 0.60
C LYS A 17 2.50 -1.90 0.45
N ILE A 18 3.68 -2.13 -0.11
CA ILE A 18 4.27 -3.47 -0.16
C ILE A 18 4.58 -3.96 1.25
N ALA A 19 5.12 -3.09 2.11
CA ALA A 19 5.39 -3.42 3.51
C ALA A 19 4.11 -3.82 4.25
N ASP A 20 3.04 -3.02 4.13
CA ASP A 20 1.72 -3.33 4.69
C ASP A 20 1.19 -4.67 4.15
N ALA A 21 1.20 -4.86 2.83
CA ALA A 21 0.70 -6.08 2.20
C ALA A 21 1.50 -7.33 2.60
N ILE A 22 2.79 -7.20 2.85
CA ILE A 22 3.63 -8.28 3.37
C ILE A 22 3.26 -8.58 4.81
N SER A 23 3.13 -7.57 5.66
CA SER A 23 2.73 -7.74 7.07
C SER A 23 1.37 -8.43 7.17
N ASP A 24 0.40 -8.02 6.36
CA ASP A 24 -0.92 -8.64 6.26
C ASP A 24 -0.83 -10.09 5.76
N ALA A 25 -0.04 -10.37 4.73
CA ALA A 25 0.13 -11.72 4.20
C ALA A 25 0.78 -12.68 5.20
N VAL A 26 1.70 -12.17 6.04
CA VAL A 26 2.27 -12.94 7.15
C VAL A 26 1.23 -13.19 8.23
N LEU A 27 0.46 -12.17 8.63
CA LEU A 27 -0.65 -12.32 9.57
C LEU A 27 -1.67 -13.36 9.09
N ASP A 28 -2.02 -13.34 7.81
CA ASP A 28 -2.96 -14.27 7.19
C ASP A 28 -2.52 -15.74 7.33
N LEU A 29 -1.20 -16.03 7.29
CA LEU A 29 -0.70 -17.40 7.53
C LEU A 29 -1.03 -17.90 8.94
N PHE A 30 -1.03 -17.01 9.94
CA PHE A 30 -1.43 -17.35 11.30
C PHE A 30 -2.96 -17.46 11.41
N MET A 31 -3.70 -16.53 10.82
CA MET A 31 -5.16 -16.49 10.87
C MET A 31 -5.82 -17.66 10.10
N ALA A 32 -5.19 -18.17 9.06
CA ALA A 32 -5.67 -19.32 8.29
C ALA A 32 -5.69 -20.63 9.13
N GLN A 33 -4.92 -20.68 10.21
CA GLN A 33 -4.95 -21.81 11.12
C GLN A 33 -6.17 -21.65 12.06
N LYS A 34 -7.00 -22.66 12.16
CA LYS A 34 -8.24 -22.64 12.99
C LYS A 34 -7.97 -22.62 14.51
N ASN A 35 -6.89 -22.00 14.94
CA ASN A 35 -6.49 -21.89 16.34
C ASN A 35 -6.56 -20.44 16.78
N THR A 36 -7.55 -20.09 17.60
CA THR A 36 -7.79 -18.74 18.10
C THR A 36 -6.73 -18.21 19.08
N ALA A 37 -5.81 -19.06 19.54
CA ALA A 37 -4.72 -18.65 20.42
C ALA A 37 -3.51 -18.09 19.66
N LEU A 38 -3.52 -18.12 18.32
CA LEU A 38 -2.43 -17.58 17.50
C LEU A 38 -2.47 -16.04 17.52
N ARG A 39 -1.29 -15.44 17.46
CA ARG A 39 -1.06 -13.99 17.40
C ARG A 39 0.11 -13.73 16.47
N CYS A 40 0.06 -12.63 15.75
CA CYS A 40 1.19 -12.15 14.96
C CYS A 40 1.14 -10.62 14.91
N ALA A 41 2.25 -10.00 15.29
CA ALA A 41 2.53 -8.59 15.10
C ALA A 41 3.77 -8.50 14.22
N CYS A 42 3.57 -8.44 12.91
CA CYS A 42 4.64 -8.40 11.91
C CYS A 42 4.80 -6.98 11.38
N GLU A 43 5.99 -6.46 11.53
CA GLU A 43 6.45 -5.20 10.94
C GLU A 43 7.34 -5.50 9.75
N THR A 44 7.25 -4.71 8.70
CA THR A 44 8.00 -4.93 7.45
C THR A 44 8.70 -3.65 7.00
N LEU A 45 9.95 -3.79 6.58
CA LEU A 45 10.72 -2.77 5.88
C LEU A 45 11.10 -3.29 4.49
N VAL A 46 10.86 -2.46 3.47
CA VAL A 46 11.21 -2.76 2.08
C VAL A 46 12.19 -1.74 1.56
N THR A 47 13.25 -2.19 0.92
CA THR A 47 14.23 -1.36 0.21
C THR A 47 14.79 -2.12 -0.99
N THR A 48 15.72 -1.50 -1.73
CA THR A 48 16.33 -2.11 -2.92
C THR A 48 16.84 -3.51 -2.61
N ASN A 49 16.33 -4.48 -3.37
CA ASN A 49 16.63 -5.91 -3.28
C ASN A 49 16.54 -6.54 -1.88
N ARG A 50 15.81 -5.92 -0.95
CA ARG A 50 15.70 -6.44 0.42
C ARG A 50 14.35 -6.21 1.05
N VAL A 51 13.88 -7.22 1.76
CA VAL A 51 12.76 -7.17 2.69
C VAL A 51 13.23 -7.62 4.06
N VAL A 52 12.93 -6.85 5.09
CA VAL A 52 13.15 -7.23 6.49
C VAL A 52 11.79 -7.32 7.16
N ILE A 53 11.48 -8.47 7.74
CA ILE A 53 10.31 -8.68 8.59
C ILE A 53 10.77 -8.91 10.02
N ALA A 54 10.11 -8.26 10.97
CA ALA A 54 10.44 -8.32 12.38
C ALA A 54 9.16 -8.27 13.23
N GLY A 55 9.27 -8.63 14.49
CA GLY A 55 8.14 -8.59 15.41
C GLY A 55 7.95 -9.89 16.16
N GLU A 56 6.78 -10.04 16.76
CA GLU A 56 6.47 -11.14 17.66
C GLU A 56 5.29 -11.98 17.18
N TYR A 57 5.34 -13.26 17.47
CA TYR A 57 4.21 -14.15 17.21
C TYR A 57 3.99 -15.16 18.35
N LYS A 58 2.75 -15.63 18.46
CA LYS A 58 2.38 -16.78 19.27
C LYS A 58 1.83 -17.87 18.36
N GLY A 59 2.46 -19.06 18.40
CA GLY A 59 2.11 -20.18 17.54
C GLY A 59 3.29 -20.65 16.67
N TYR A 60 2.99 -21.31 15.58
CA TYR A 60 4.00 -21.81 14.64
C TYR A 60 3.53 -21.67 13.19
N VAL A 61 4.38 -21.11 12.38
CA VAL A 61 4.27 -21.09 10.91
C VAL A 61 5.66 -21.44 10.35
N PRO A 62 5.76 -22.38 9.41
CA PRO A 62 7.05 -22.69 8.79
C PRO A 62 7.68 -21.46 8.13
N SER A 63 8.99 -21.29 8.29
CA SER A 63 9.73 -20.15 7.70
C SER A 63 9.61 -20.09 6.18
N GLU A 64 9.56 -21.24 5.52
CA GLU A 64 9.38 -21.38 4.08
C GLU A 64 8.00 -20.86 3.61
N SER A 65 6.98 -20.99 4.47
CA SER A 65 5.65 -20.44 4.19
C SER A 65 5.65 -18.92 4.25
N ILE A 66 6.40 -18.36 5.20
CA ILE A 66 6.58 -16.90 5.34
C ILE A 66 7.34 -16.35 4.14
N ASP A 67 8.49 -16.95 3.78
CA ASP A 67 9.25 -16.57 2.57
C ASP A 67 8.38 -16.60 1.31
N SER A 68 7.62 -17.68 1.13
CA SER A 68 6.70 -17.84 0.00
C SER A 68 5.59 -16.78 -0.03
N ALA A 69 5.05 -16.38 1.13
CA ALA A 69 4.04 -15.34 1.21
C ALA A 69 4.62 -13.97 0.83
N VAL A 70 5.79 -13.63 1.33
CA VAL A 70 6.50 -12.39 0.97
C VAL A 70 6.73 -12.31 -0.55
N ARG A 71 7.29 -13.36 -1.15
CA ARG A 71 7.56 -13.41 -2.59
C ARG A 71 6.28 -13.34 -3.41
N ARG A 72 5.20 -13.97 -2.95
CA ARG A 72 3.89 -13.90 -3.61
C ARG A 72 3.37 -12.47 -3.67
N VAL A 73 3.44 -11.71 -2.58
CA VAL A 73 3.03 -10.30 -2.56
C VAL A 73 3.81 -9.49 -3.60
N ILE A 74 5.13 -9.60 -3.61
CA ILE A 74 6.01 -8.87 -4.54
C ILE A 74 5.70 -9.24 -5.99
N ARG A 75 5.49 -10.55 -6.28
CA ARG A 75 5.11 -11.05 -7.61
C ARG A 75 3.75 -10.53 -8.05
N ASP A 76 2.75 -10.57 -7.17
CA ASP A 76 1.36 -10.21 -7.51
C ASP A 76 1.22 -8.69 -7.73
N VAL A 77 2.08 -7.89 -7.10
CA VAL A 77 2.27 -6.47 -7.43
C VAL A 77 2.93 -6.30 -8.80
N GLY A 78 3.79 -7.23 -9.22
CA GLY A 78 4.42 -7.23 -10.54
C GLY A 78 5.87 -6.75 -10.56
N TYR A 79 6.60 -6.90 -9.47
CA TYR A 79 8.02 -6.59 -9.42
C TYR A 79 8.88 -7.70 -10.00
N GLU A 80 9.41 -7.46 -11.21
CA GLU A 80 10.34 -8.32 -11.94
C GLU A 80 11.45 -7.49 -12.59
N GLN A 81 11.99 -6.50 -11.88
CA GLN A 81 12.95 -5.54 -12.40
C GLN A 81 14.30 -5.61 -11.70
N SER A 82 15.32 -5.07 -12.36
CA SER A 82 16.63 -4.93 -11.73
C SER A 82 16.53 -4.12 -10.44
N GLY A 83 17.10 -4.66 -9.37
CA GLY A 83 17.07 -4.03 -8.05
C GLY A 83 15.86 -4.38 -7.17
N PHE A 84 14.80 -4.99 -7.72
CA PHE A 84 13.69 -5.58 -6.92
C PHE A 84 12.93 -6.61 -7.75
N ASP A 85 13.19 -7.87 -7.51
CA ASP A 85 12.57 -9.01 -8.21
C ASP A 85 12.16 -10.07 -7.19
N TRP A 86 10.91 -10.53 -7.25
CA TRP A 86 10.35 -11.49 -6.31
C TRP A 86 11.15 -12.81 -6.24
N ARG A 87 11.90 -13.17 -7.30
CA ARG A 87 12.73 -14.39 -7.35
C ARG A 87 14.00 -14.25 -6.54
N ASN A 88 14.59 -13.05 -6.53
CA ASN A 88 15.95 -12.80 -6.06
C ASN A 88 16.05 -11.88 -4.84
N VAL A 89 14.93 -11.24 -4.44
CA VAL A 89 14.92 -10.37 -3.26
C VAL A 89 15.40 -11.10 -2.03
N GLU A 90 16.29 -10.47 -1.28
CA GLU A 90 16.78 -10.99 0.00
C GLU A 90 15.73 -10.75 1.08
N ILE A 91 15.32 -11.83 1.75
CA ILE A 91 14.35 -11.76 2.86
C ILE A 91 15.08 -12.04 4.17
N THR A 92 15.09 -11.06 5.06
CA THR A 92 15.62 -11.21 6.42
C THR A 92 14.44 -11.38 7.38
N ASN A 93 14.28 -12.58 7.94
CA ASN A 93 13.22 -12.89 8.89
C ASN A 93 13.76 -12.81 10.32
N LEU A 94 13.31 -11.82 11.08
CA LEU A 94 13.63 -11.54 12.48
C LEU A 94 12.43 -11.75 13.40
N LEU A 95 11.36 -12.39 12.90
CA LEU A 95 10.20 -12.73 13.73
C LEU A 95 10.61 -13.74 14.83
N HIS A 96 10.12 -13.52 16.04
CA HIS A 96 10.41 -14.37 17.20
C HIS A 96 9.18 -14.60 18.06
N GLY A 97 9.26 -15.56 18.96
CA GLY A 97 8.15 -15.88 19.87
C GLY A 97 7.84 -14.74 20.84
N GLN A 98 6.56 -14.47 21.05
CA GLN A 98 6.07 -13.42 21.96
C GLN A 98 6.56 -13.65 23.39
N SER A 99 6.94 -12.58 24.09
CA SER A 99 7.32 -12.63 25.50
C SER A 99 6.14 -13.00 26.40
N ALA A 100 6.42 -13.68 27.51
CA ALA A 100 5.39 -14.11 28.47
C ALA A 100 4.64 -12.94 29.11
N ASP A 101 5.30 -11.79 29.28
CA ASP A 101 4.71 -10.60 29.92
C ASP A 101 3.63 -9.95 29.05
N ILE A 102 3.85 -9.89 27.72
CA ILE A 102 2.85 -9.36 26.76
C ILE A 102 1.67 -10.31 26.64
N ALA A 103 1.90 -11.63 26.72
CA ALA A 103 0.85 -12.63 26.65
C ALA A 103 -0.20 -12.47 27.76
N LEU A 104 0.18 -12.01 28.96
CA LEU A 104 -0.75 -11.79 30.08
C LEU A 104 -1.84 -10.75 29.75
N GLY A 105 -1.51 -9.69 29.00
CA GLY A 105 -2.46 -8.65 28.61
C GLY A 105 -3.39 -9.06 27.46
N THR A 106 -2.89 -9.83 26.49
CA THR A 106 -3.63 -10.20 25.28
C THR A 106 -4.48 -11.46 25.43
N ASP A 107 -4.11 -12.38 26.32
CA ASP A 107 -4.83 -13.67 26.51
C ASP A 107 -6.19 -13.51 27.22
N THR A 108 -6.49 -12.35 27.82
CA THR A 108 -7.73 -12.03 28.54
C THR A 108 -8.64 -11.04 27.82
N PHE A 109 -8.68 -11.07 26.48
CA PHE A 109 -9.42 -10.11 25.63
C PHE A 109 -8.96 -8.66 25.75
N GLY A 110 -7.74 -8.41 26.24
CA GLY A 110 -7.10 -7.11 26.24
C GLY A 110 -6.51 -6.76 24.88
N ALA A 111 -6.24 -5.47 24.67
CA ALA A 111 -5.48 -5.00 23.51
C ALA A 111 -3.98 -5.06 23.77
N GLY A 112 -3.19 -5.35 22.75
CA GLY A 112 -1.72 -5.34 22.85
C GLY A 112 -1.12 -3.92 22.82
N ASP A 113 -1.91 -2.92 22.46
CA ASP A 113 -1.49 -1.51 22.39
C ASP A 113 -2.68 -0.57 22.67
N GLN A 114 -2.37 0.71 22.83
CA GLN A 114 -3.37 1.77 22.91
C GLN A 114 -4.03 1.99 21.55
N GLY A 115 -5.27 2.44 21.52
CA GLY A 115 -5.97 2.72 20.29
C GLY A 115 -6.89 3.93 20.39
N LEU A 116 -6.91 4.74 19.33
CA LEU A 116 -7.87 5.82 19.10
C LEU A 116 -8.27 5.80 17.64
N MET A 117 -9.58 5.79 17.36
CA MET A 117 -10.12 5.72 16.01
C MET A 117 -10.93 6.98 15.72
N PHE A 118 -10.77 7.50 14.49
CA PHE A 118 -11.61 8.54 13.92
C PHE A 118 -12.36 8.00 12.72
N GLY A 119 -13.63 8.35 12.61
CA GLY A 119 -14.44 8.05 11.44
C GLY A 119 -14.89 9.35 10.78
N TYR A 120 -14.80 9.41 9.45
CA TYR A 120 -15.30 10.55 8.67
C TYR A 120 -15.91 10.07 7.35
N ALA A 121 -17.08 10.63 7.01
CA ALA A 121 -17.71 10.42 5.72
C ALA A 121 -18.39 11.73 5.28
N CYS A 122 -18.45 11.96 3.96
CA CYS A 122 -19.10 13.12 3.37
C CYS A 122 -19.80 12.73 2.07
N ASN A 123 -20.58 13.64 1.50
CA ASN A 123 -21.33 13.41 0.27
C ASN A 123 -20.67 14.04 -0.96
N GLU A 124 -19.36 14.28 -0.93
CA GLU A 124 -18.63 14.84 -2.07
C GLU A 124 -18.49 13.86 -3.24
N THR A 125 -18.55 12.58 -2.97
CA THR A 125 -18.47 11.49 -3.95
C THR A 125 -19.49 10.40 -3.64
N ASP A 126 -19.84 9.58 -4.63
CA ASP A 126 -20.80 8.47 -4.48
C ASP A 126 -20.33 7.38 -3.50
N VAL A 127 -19.06 7.37 -3.16
CA VAL A 127 -18.45 6.44 -2.17
C VAL A 127 -18.32 7.05 -0.78
N PHE A 128 -18.91 8.22 -0.55
CA PHE A 128 -18.89 8.95 0.72
C PHE A 128 -17.49 9.35 1.21
N MET A 129 -16.55 9.52 0.30
CA MET A 129 -15.20 9.96 0.56
C MET A 129 -14.95 11.39 0.07
N PRO A 130 -14.06 12.16 0.74
CA PRO A 130 -13.66 13.48 0.25
C PRO A 130 -13.05 13.42 -1.15
N SER A 131 -13.37 14.39 -1.99
CA SER A 131 -12.97 14.42 -3.41
C SER A 131 -11.45 14.35 -3.59
N ALA A 132 -10.66 15.06 -2.77
CA ALA A 132 -9.22 15.11 -2.94
C ALA A 132 -8.56 13.71 -2.78
N ILE A 133 -8.92 12.95 -1.74
CA ILE A 133 -8.38 11.61 -1.53
C ILE A 133 -8.96 10.60 -2.53
N TYR A 134 -10.24 10.69 -2.83
CA TYR A 134 -10.88 9.81 -3.81
C TYR A 134 -10.19 9.87 -5.17
N TRP A 135 -10.02 11.07 -5.72
CA TRP A 135 -9.40 11.22 -7.04
C TRP A 135 -7.89 10.89 -7.02
N SER A 136 -7.19 11.14 -5.91
CA SER A 136 -5.81 10.69 -5.80
C SER A 136 -5.70 9.16 -5.84
N HIS A 137 -6.61 8.42 -5.20
CA HIS A 137 -6.67 6.96 -5.31
C HIS A 137 -6.97 6.51 -6.74
N ARG A 138 -7.99 7.10 -7.40
CA ARG A 138 -8.39 6.70 -8.75
C ARG A 138 -7.26 6.81 -9.78
N ILE A 139 -6.42 7.85 -9.68
CA ILE A 139 -5.27 8.02 -10.59
C ILE A 139 -4.28 6.86 -10.47
N VAL A 140 -3.86 6.48 -9.26
CA VAL A 140 -2.88 5.40 -9.07
C VAL A 140 -3.49 4.02 -9.33
N GLU A 141 -4.78 3.82 -9.08
CA GLU A 141 -5.51 2.60 -9.43
C GLU A 141 -5.56 2.39 -10.95
N GLU A 142 -5.84 3.44 -11.72
CA GLU A 142 -5.88 3.34 -13.18
C GLU A 142 -4.48 3.10 -13.78
N LEU A 143 -3.43 3.74 -13.22
CA LEU A 143 -2.04 3.41 -13.57
C LEU A 143 -1.72 1.93 -13.34
N ALA A 144 -2.07 1.40 -12.18
CA ALA A 144 -1.85 -0.01 -11.86
C ALA A 144 -2.63 -0.95 -12.81
N LYS A 145 -3.87 -0.60 -13.14
CA LYS A 145 -4.73 -1.35 -14.05
C LYS A 145 -4.15 -1.42 -15.47
N ILE A 146 -3.82 -0.28 -16.09
CA ILE A 146 -3.26 -0.25 -17.45
C ILE A 146 -1.90 -0.93 -17.54
N ARG A 147 -1.09 -0.89 -16.47
CA ARG A 147 0.15 -1.64 -16.33
C ARG A 147 -0.11 -3.15 -16.31
N LYS A 148 -0.99 -3.63 -15.43
CA LYS A 148 -1.30 -5.07 -15.28
C LYS A 148 -1.94 -5.68 -16.51
N VAL A 149 -2.77 -4.93 -17.22
CA VAL A 149 -3.36 -5.37 -18.51
C VAL A 149 -2.34 -5.33 -19.64
N GLY A 150 -1.18 -4.68 -19.44
CA GLY A 150 -0.13 -4.58 -20.45
C GLY A 150 -0.39 -3.54 -21.54
N THR A 151 -1.37 -2.66 -21.36
CA THR A 151 -1.66 -1.57 -22.31
C THR A 151 -0.48 -0.63 -22.47
N VAL A 152 0.28 -0.41 -21.38
CA VAL A 152 1.50 0.41 -21.34
C VAL A 152 2.62 -0.42 -20.73
N ALA A 153 3.35 -1.13 -21.56
CA ALA A 153 4.34 -2.13 -21.14
C ALA A 153 5.57 -1.56 -20.40
N TRP A 154 5.83 -0.26 -20.51
CA TRP A 154 6.95 0.39 -19.85
C TRP A 154 6.60 0.99 -18.49
N LEU A 155 5.33 0.94 -18.04
CA LEU A 155 4.96 1.33 -16.67
C LEU A 155 5.46 0.29 -15.67
N GLU A 156 6.02 0.79 -14.58
CA GLU A 156 6.48 0.01 -13.44
C GLU A 156 5.58 0.20 -12.21
N PRO A 157 5.73 -0.64 -11.16
CA PRO A 157 4.71 -0.72 -10.11
C PRO A 157 4.56 0.51 -9.21
N ASP A 158 5.62 1.27 -8.96
CA ASP A 158 5.57 2.41 -8.03
C ASP A 158 5.01 3.66 -8.71
N ALA A 159 4.02 4.26 -8.07
CA ALA A 159 3.46 5.55 -8.49
C ALA A 159 2.88 6.31 -7.30
N LYS A 160 2.85 7.65 -7.44
CA LYS A 160 2.23 8.57 -6.48
C LYS A 160 1.36 9.56 -7.21
N SER A 161 0.26 9.93 -6.58
CA SER A 161 -0.60 11.03 -7.05
C SER A 161 -0.90 11.98 -5.90
N GLN A 162 -1.08 13.25 -6.25
CA GLN A 162 -1.51 14.29 -5.33
C GLN A 162 -2.56 15.14 -6.04
N VAL A 163 -3.72 15.32 -5.43
CA VAL A 163 -4.81 16.12 -5.98
C VAL A 163 -5.16 17.24 -5.02
N THR A 164 -5.17 18.46 -5.53
CA THR A 164 -5.57 19.68 -4.81
C THR A 164 -6.90 20.17 -5.34
N PHE A 165 -7.88 20.29 -4.46
CA PHE A 165 -9.17 20.92 -4.74
C PHE A 165 -9.22 22.33 -4.17
N GLU A 166 -9.89 23.22 -4.90
CA GLU A 166 -10.41 24.46 -4.36
C GLU A 166 -11.84 24.20 -3.87
N TYR A 167 -12.10 24.59 -2.62
CA TYR A 167 -13.39 24.47 -1.97
C TYR A 167 -14.04 25.84 -1.79
N ASN A 168 -15.36 25.88 -1.85
CA ASN A 168 -16.16 27.03 -1.47
C ASN A 168 -16.16 27.20 0.06
N ASP A 169 -16.65 28.36 0.55
CA ASP A 169 -16.76 28.64 1.99
C ASP A 169 -17.71 27.70 2.73
N ASP A 170 -18.67 27.11 2.03
CA ASP A 170 -19.60 26.13 2.57
C ASP A 170 -19.03 24.70 2.62
N GLY A 171 -17.76 24.51 2.23
CA GLY A 171 -17.10 23.21 2.21
C GLY A 171 -17.40 22.36 0.98
N THR A 172 -18.12 22.87 -0.02
CA THR A 172 -18.37 22.13 -1.27
C THR A 172 -17.16 22.21 -2.22
N PRO A 173 -16.79 21.11 -2.92
CA PRO A 173 -15.71 21.13 -3.89
C PRO A 173 -16.11 22.03 -5.09
N LYS A 174 -15.21 22.91 -5.50
CA LYS A 174 -15.42 23.86 -6.59
C LYS A 174 -14.75 23.43 -7.89
N ARG A 175 -13.49 23.06 -7.82
CA ARG A 175 -12.69 22.59 -8.96
C ARG A 175 -11.40 21.91 -8.51
N ILE A 176 -10.84 21.10 -9.39
CA ILE A 176 -9.45 20.65 -9.26
C ILE A 176 -8.53 21.84 -9.56
N ALA A 177 -7.69 22.19 -8.59
CA ALA A 177 -6.73 23.28 -8.72
C ALA A 177 -5.38 22.80 -9.24
N LYS A 178 -4.95 21.59 -8.84
CA LYS A 178 -3.66 21.00 -9.24
C LYS A 178 -3.70 19.49 -9.12
N VAL A 179 -3.01 18.81 -10.05
CA VAL A 179 -2.68 17.39 -9.97
C VAL A 179 -1.18 17.24 -10.12
N VAL A 180 -0.56 16.45 -9.26
CA VAL A 180 0.83 15.99 -9.40
C VAL A 180 0.79 14.47 -9.46
N CYS A 181 1.47 13.89 -10.43
CA CYS A 181 1.60 12.45 -10.58
C CYS A 181 3.05 12.09 -10.89
N SER A 182 3.58 11.13 -10.16
CA SER A 182 4.89 10.52 -10.42
C SER A 182 4.68 9.03 -10.62
N THR A 183 5.30 8.45 -11.62
CA THR A 183 5.24 7.01 -11.87
C THR A 183 6.60 6.47 -12.26
N GLN A 184 6.94 5.33 -11.72
CA GLN A 184 8.11 4.56 -12.13
C GLN A 184 7.87 4.01 -13.54
N HIS A 185 8.92 3.99 -14.35
CA HIS A 185 8.86 3.52 -15.73
C HIS A 185 10.22 2.99 -16.19
N ALA A 186 10.23 2.13 -17.19
CA ALA A 186 11.45 1.64 -17.82
C ALA A 186 12.23 2.78 -18.48
N GLU A 187 13.56 2.64 -18.55
CA GLU A 187 14.46 3.64 -19.17
C GLU A 187 14.12 3.92 -20.64
N SER A 188 13.44 2.98 -21.31
CA SER A 188 13.01 3.13 -22.71
C SER A 188 11.88 4.15 -22.91
N ALA A 189 11.20 4.56 -21.85
CA ALA A 189 10.09 5.51 -21.94
C ALA A 189 10.58 6.96 -21.88
N SER A 190 10.12 7.79 -22.80
CA SER A 190 10.38 9.23 -22.75
C SER A 190 9.45 9.95 -21.79
N ILE A 191 9.85 11.11 -21.29
CA ILE A 191 9.02 11.94 -20.42
C ILE A 191 7.73 12.40 -21.12
N GLU A 192 7.76 12.58 -22.44
CA GLU A 192 6.58 12.93 -23.24
C GLU A 192 5.56 11.80 -23.26
N GLN A 193 6.02 10.53 -23.37
CA GLN A 193 5.15 9.36 -23.29
C GLN A 193 4.52 9.24 -21.92
N VAL A 194 5.30 9.43 -20.85
CA VAL A 194 4.79 9.42 -19.46
C VAL A 194 3.74 10.51 -19.29
N ARG A 195 4.01 11.74 -19.70
CA ARG A 195 3.05 12.85 -19.63
C ARG A 195 1.76 12.55 -20.37
N MET A 196 1.84 12.03 -21.59
CA MET A 196 0.66 11.70 -22.40
C MET A 196 -0.23 10.66 -21.70
N VAL A 197 0.36 9.62 -21.14
CA VAL A 197 -0.40 8.58 -20.41
C VAL A 197 -1.06 9.16 -19.16
N VAL A 198 -0.31 9.91 -18.35
CA VAL A 198 -0.84 10.52 -17.13
C VAL A 198 -1.94 11.53 -17.46
N GLU A 199 -1.77 12.39 -18.47
CA GLU A 199 -2.80 13.34 -18.91
C GLU A 199 -4.07 12.65 -19.38
N ASN A 200 -3.95 11.54 -20.12
CA ASN A 200 -5.11 10.78 -20.56
C ASN A 200 -5.88 10.19 -19.38
N ILE A 201 -5.18 9.67 -18.35
CA ILE A 201 -5.83 9.17 -17.12
C ILE A 201 -6.56 10.29 -16.36
N ILE A 202 -5.95 11.47 -16.28
CA ILE A 202 -6.53 12.60 -15.54
C ILE A 202 -7.75 13.19 -16.29
N ARG A 203 -7.77 13.13 -17.61
CA ARG A 203 -8.87 13.67 -18.43
C ARG A 203 -10.05 12.72 -18.60
N GLY A 204 -9.87 11.43 -18.28
CA GLY A 204 -10.89 10.37 -18.23
C GLY A 204 -11.41 9.91 -19.50
#